data_dc6f720d1b6602379d3bc5150c888e9e
#
_entry.id   dc6f720d1b6602379d3bc5150c888e9e
#
_cell.length_a   1.000
_cell.length_b   1.000
_cell.length_c   1.000
_cell.angle_alpha   90.00
_cell.angle_beta   90.00
_cell.angle_gamma   90.00
#
_symmetry.space_group_name_H-M   'P 1'
#
loop_
_entity.id
_entity.type
_entity.pdbx_description
1 polymer ?
#
loop_
_entity_poly.entity_id
_entity_poly.type
_entity_poly.pdbx_seq_one_letter_code
_entity_poly.pdbx_strand_id
1 'polypeptide(L)'
;MENLTQLAFDSAPIGVVLTENRIIRTCNTMFCDMTGFRMEELVDQSCRILYSSEAEFDRVRDIGIQALSKGEPYSDLRLLLCSNGEVVWCRFRANALDRNDPLACTVLTFARIQEAVQFPTLTKRERDVVLGLRSGRTSKHIAAELGLSTRTIEDVRARLLKKFQAATTNEVVAKFTSLES
;
A
#
# COMPACT_ATOMS: atom_id res chain seq x y z
N MET A 1 0.02 -7.31 36.38
CA MET A 1 1.02 -6.49 35.68
C MET A 1 0.67 -6.55 34.20
N GLU A 2 0.18 -5.48 33.64
CA GLU A 2 0.01 -5.40 32.19
C GLU A 2 1.35 -5.69 31.54
N ASN A 3 1.34 -6.50 30.51
CA ASN A 3 2.56 -6.83 29.77
C ASN A 3 3.02 -5.55 29.02
N LEU A 4 4.13 -4.95 29.42
CA LEU A 4 4.67 -3.74 28.80
C LEU A 4 4.86 -3.89 27.28
N THR A 5 5.12 -5.11 26.82
CA THR A 5 5.23 -5.41 25.38
C THR A 5 3.88 -5.24 24.68
N GLN A 6 2.79 -5.73 25.31
CA GLN A 6 1.45 -5.55 24.77
C GLN A 6 1.04 -4.07 24.77
N LEU A 7 1.30 -3.38 25.88
CA LEU A 7 1.04 -1.94 25.97
C LEU A 7 1.78 -1.15 24.87
N ALA A 8 3.07 -1.45 24.64
CA ALA A 8 3.85 -0.80 23.60
C ALA A 8 3.33 -1.11 22.19
N PHE A 9 2.88 -2.34 21.95
CA PHE A 9 2.27 -2.75 20.68
C PHE A 9 0.95 -2.02 20.43
N ASP A 10 0.06 -1.97 21.41
CA ASP A 10 -1.26 -1.34 21.27
C ASP A 10 -1.20 0.19 21.24
N SER A 11 -0.18 0.79 21.90
CA SER A 11 0.02 2.24 21.92
C SER A 11 0.86 2.75 20.76
N ALA A 12 1.35 1.90 19.87
CA ALA A 12 2.13 2.34 18.73
C ALA A 12 1.30 3.30 17.83
N PRO A 13 1.82 4.49 17.43
CA PRO A 13 1.06 5.48 16.66
C PRO A 13 0.92 5.12 15.16
N ILE A 14 1.10 3.87 14.84
CA ILE A 14 0.96 3.28 13.50
C ILE A 14 0.24 1.95 13.60
N GLY A 15 -0.47 1.54 12.56
CA GLY A 15 -1.01 0.19 12.48
C GLY A 15 0.13 -0.83 12.39
N VAL A 16 0.13 -1.82 13.28
CA VAL A 16 1.10 -2.93 13.28
C VAL A 16 0.35 -4.23 13.13
N VAL A 17 0.81 -5.07 12.22
CA VAL A 17 0.21 -6.38 11.93
C VAL A 17 1.31 -7.42 11.88
N LEU A 18 1.13 -8.53 12.57
CA LEU A 18 1.98 -9.71 12.45
C LEU A 18 1.29 -10.73 11.55
N THR A 19 2.03 -11.25 10.58
CA THR A 19 1.51 -12.25 9.65
C THR A 19 2.41 -13.48 9.58
N GLU A 20 1.80 -14.64 9.39
CA GLU A 20 2.47 -15.89 9.01
C GLU A 20 1.91 -16.34 7.67
N ASN A 21 2.76 -16.51 6.68
CA ASN A 21 2.36 -16.89 5.32
C ASN A 21 1.20 -16.02 4.77
N ARG A 22 1.26 -14.70 5.03
CA ARG A 22 0.22 -13.72 4.67
C ARG A 22 -1.12 -13.90 5.37
N ILE A 23 -1.19 -14.74 6.39
CA ILE A 23 -2.34 -14.82 7.29
C ILE A 23 -2.09 -13.89 8.48
N ILE A 24 -3.03 -13.03 8.77
CA ILE A 24 -2.98 -12.08 9.89
C ILE A 24 -3.09 -12.89 11.18
N ARG A 25 -2.08 -12.83 12.05
CA ARG A 25 -2.09 -13.51 13.36
C ARG A 25 -2.46 -12.59 14.49
N THR A 26 -2.07 -11.34 14.39
CA THR A 26 -2.48 -10.29 15.33
C THR A 26 -2.30 -8.92 14.69
N CYS A 27 -3.00 -7.93 15.22
CA CYS A 27 -2.82 -6.53 14.88
C CYS A 27 -3.06 -5.68 16.13
N ASN A 28 -2.57 -4.44 16.10
CA ASN A 28 -2.80 -3.52 17.21
C ASN A 28 -4.09 -2.70 17.02
N THR A 29 -4.52 -2.03 18.09
CA THR A 29 -5.72 -1.19 18.10
C THR A 29 -5.68 -0.12 17.00
N MET A 30 -4.52 0.52 16.78
CA MET A 30 -4.36 1.55 15.75
C MET A 30 -4.66 1.01 14.34
N PHE A 31 -4.33 -0.23 14.05
CA PHE A 31 -4.67 -0.84 12.75
C PHE A 31 -6.18 -1.05 12.59
N CYS A 32 -6.84 -1.51 13.66
CA CYS A 32 -8.30 -1.64 13.68
C CYS A 32 -8.99 -0.28 13.49
N ASP A 33 -8.56 0.74 14.23
CA ASP A 33 -9.10 2.09 14.13
C ASP A 33 -8.92 2.70 12.73
N MET A 34 -7.76 2.44 12.12
CA MET A 34 -7.44 2.96 10.80
C MET A 34 -8.28 2.31 9.69
N THR A 35 -8.55 1.01 9.80
CA THR A 35 -9.24 0.25 8.75
C THR A 35 -10.72 0.03 9.04
N GLY A 36 -11.16 0.27 10.29
CA GLY A 36 -12.54 0.06 10.73
C GLY A 36 -12.92 -1.41 10.91
N PHE A 37 -12.00 -2.35 10.72
CA PHE A 37 -12.23 -3.75 11.04
C PHE A 37 -12.06 -4.01 12.53
N ARG A 38 -12.86 -4.92 13.07
CA ARG A 38 -12.61 -5.47 14.41
C ARG A 38 -11.51 -6.52 14.34
N MET A 39 -10.79 -6.72 15.43
CA MET A 39 -9.69 -7.68 15.49
C MET A 39 -10.14 -9.10 15.13
N GLU A 40 -11.33 -9.51 15.58
CA GLU A 40 -11.90 -10.83 15.29
C GLU A 40 -12.20 -11.04 13.80
N GLU A 41 -12.39 -9.95 13.04
CA GLU A 41 -12.62 -9.99 11.59
C GLU A 41 -11.32 -10.11 10.81
N LEU A 42 -10.19 -9.78 11.42
CA LEU A 42 -8.87 -9.76 10.80
C LEU A 42 -8.03 -11.00 11.15
N VAL A 43 -8.09 -11.46 12.41
CA VAL A 43 -7.29 -12.60 12.87
C VAL A 43 -7.66 -13.85 12.07
N ASP A 44 -6.64 -14.60 11.67
CA ASP A 44 -6.71 -15.81 10.83
C ASP A 44 -7.23 -15.57 9.40
N GLN A 45 -7.42 -14.31 9.00
CA GLN A 45 -7.75 -13.96 7.63
C GLN A 45 -6.48 -13.72 6.79
N SER A 46 -6.59 -14.01 5.49
CA SER A 46 -5.55 -13.61 4.54
C SER A 46 -5.46 -12.09 4.44
N CYS A 47 -4.24 -11.56 4.32
CA CYS A 47 -4.03 -10.14 4.01
C CYS A 47 -4.80 -9.65 2.77
N ARG A 48 -5.34 -10.55 1.96
CA ARG A 48 -6.19 -10.24 0.82
C ARG A 48 -7.43 -9.40 1.21
N ILE A 49 -7.95 -9.57 2.43
CA ILE A 49 -9.11 -8.80 2.93
C ILE A 49 -8.88 -7.28 2.87
N LEU A 50 -7.62 -6.86 2.90
CA LEU A 50 -7.20 -5.46 2.86
C LEU A 50 -7.14 -4.87 1.44
N TYR A 51 -7.58 -5.61 0.41
CA TYR A 51 -7.50 -5.19 -1.00
C TYR A 51 -8.86 -5.32 -1.69
N SER A 52 -9.12 -4.41 -2.62
CA SER A 52 -10.42 -4.33 -3.31
C SER A 52 -10.66 -5.51 -4.27
N SER A 53 -9.61 -6.22 -4.70
CA SER A 53 -9.72 -7.38 -5.57
C SER A 53 -8.53 -8.33 -5.42
N GLU A 54 -8.73 -9.60 -5.83
CA GLU A 54 -7.67 -10.60 -5.87
C GLU A 54 -6.53 -10.19 -6.80
N ALA A 55 -6.87 -9.66 -7.97
CA ALA A 55 -5.89 -9.17 -8.93
C ALA A 55 -5.05 -7.99 -8.40
N GLU A 56 -5.58 -7.18 -7.48
CA GLU A 56 -4.81 -6.13 -6.81
C GLU A 56 -3.85 -6.73 -5.78
N PHE A 57 -4.33 -7.65 -4.98
CA PHE A 57 -3.50 -8.37 -4.02
C PHE A 57 -2.35 -9.11 -4.71
N ASP A 58 -2.64 -9.88 -5.78
CA ASP A 58 -1.65 -10.65 -6.53
C ASP A 58 -0.55 -9.77 -7.14
N ARG A 59 -0.88 -8.55 -7.54
CA ARG A 59 0.13 -7.61 -8.07
C ARG A 59 1.11 -7.09 -7.03
N VAL A 60 0.70 -6.98 -5.78
CA VAL A 60 1.52 -6.34 -4.74
C VAL A 60 2.12 -7.33 -3.74
N ARG A 61 1.56 -8.54 -3.65
CA ARG A 61 1.91 -9.49 -2.60
C ARG A 61 3.39 -9.93 -2.62
N ASP A 62 4.02 -9.96 -3.79
CA ASP A 62 5.35 -10.53 -3.97
C ASP A 62 6.43 -9.47 -4.23
N ILE A 63 6.06 -8.19 -4.36
CA ILE A 63 6.99 -7.11 -4.74
C ILE A 63 8.16 -6.99 -3.76
N GLY A 64 7.92 -7.13 -2.46
CA GLY A 64 8.93 -6.94 -1.41
C GLY A 64 9.79 -8.16 -1.09
N ILE A 65 9.49 -9.35 -1.63
CA ILE A 65 10.12 -10.61 -1.20
C ILE A 65 11.65 -10.57 -1.38
N GLN A 66 12.14 -10.04 -2.48
CA GLN A 66 13.59 -9.96 -2.73
C GLN A 66 14.33 -9.10 -1.71
N ALA A 67 13.75 -7.97 -1.30
CA ALA A 67 14.33 -7.11 -0.26
C ALA A 67 14.33 -7.85 1.08
N LEU A 68 13.21 -8.44 1.46
CA LEU A 68 13.05 -9.18 2.69
C LEU A 68 14.02 -10.37 2.81
N SER A 69 14.26 -11.12 1.71
CA SER A 69 15.24 -12.22 1.67
C SER A 69 16.69 -11.74 1.86
N LYS A 70 16.99 -10.48 1.50
CA LYS A 70 18.28 -9.86 1.78
C LYS A 70 18.38 -9.30 3.20
N GLY A 71 17.27 -9.33 3.95
CA GLY A 71 17.17 -8.74 5.28
C GLY A 71 17.04 -7.22 5.24
N GLU A 72 16.63 -6.67 4.11
CA GLU A 72 16.32 -5.26 3.92
C GLU A 72 14.82 -5.05 4.16
N PRO A 73 14.43 -4.02 4.94
CA PRO A 73 13.02 -3.69 5.08
C PRO A 73 12.47 -3.20 3.74
N TYR A 74 11.27 -3.65 3.41
CA TYR A 74 10.56 -3.17 2.21
C TYR A 74 9.59 -2.04 2.58
N SER A 75 9.47 -1.03 1.74
CA SER A 75 8.51 0.07 1.91
C SER A 75 7.90 0.49 0.58
N ASP A 76 6.59 0.75 0.59
CA ASP A 76 5.87 1.36 -0.53
C ASP A 76 4.63 2.13 -0.03
N LEU A 77 3.87 2.71 -0.99
CA LEU A 77 2.56 3.28 -0.73
C LEU A 77 1.47 2.32 -1.18
N ARG A 78 0.51 2.07 -0.29
CA ARG A 78 -0.61 1.17 -0.56
C ARG A 78 -1.95 1.82 -0.28
N LEU A 79 -2.94 1.43 -1.09
CA LEU A 79 -4.33 1.63 -0.77
C LEU A 79 -4.82 0.42 0.02
N LEU A 80 -5.35 0.65 1.20
CA LEU A 80 -6.02 -0.38 1.98
C LEU A 80 -7.53 -0.20 1.89
N LEU A 81 -8.23 -1.30 1.70
CA LEU A 81 -9.68 -1.38 1.80
C LEU A 81 -10.06 -1.37 3.28
N CYS A 82 -10.96 -0.48 3.65
CA CYS A 82 -11.58 -0.41 4.98
C CYS A 82 -12.86 -1.25 5.02
N SER A 83 -13.32 -1.57 6.24
CA SER A 83 -14.54 -2.35 6.46
C SER A 83 -15.81 -1.70 5.89
N ASN A 84 -15.84 -0.36 5.79
CA ASN A 84 -16.94 0.41 5.20
C ASN A 84 -16.89 0.50 3.66
N GLY A 85 -15.91 -0.17 3.03
CA GLY A 85 -15.69 -0.13 1.57
C GLY A 85 -14.90 1.07 1.07
N GLU A 86 -14.54 2.01 1.93
CA GLU A 86 -13.61 3.09 1.58
C GLU A 86 -12.18 2.58 1.46
N VAL A 87 -11.33 3.36 0.82
CA VAL A 87 -9.90 3.06 0.72
C VAL A 87 -9.08 4.18 1.32
N VAL A 88 -8.03 3.83 2.04
CA VAL A 88 -7.11 4.78 2.67
C VAL A 88 -5.70 4.60 2.15
N TRP A 89 -5.01 5.71 1.91
CA TRP A 89 -3.59 5.70 1.60
C TRP A 89 -2.76 5.46 2.86
N CYS A 90 -1.86 4.51 2.75
CA CYS A 90 -0.94 4.17 3.83
C CYS A 90 0.48 4.05 3.31
N ARG A 91 1.44 4.52 4.11
CA ARG A 91 2.82 4.09 3.98
C ARG A 91 2.91 2.69 4.58
N PHE A 92 3.24 1.75 3.73
CA PHE A 92 3.43 0.35 4.08
C PHE A 92 4.91 0.07 4.30
N ARG A 93 5.22 -0.70 5.35
CA ARG A 93 6.55 -1.28 5.54
C ARG A 93 6.40 -2.73 5.96
N ALA A 94 7.34 -3.56 5.50
CA ALA A 94 7.43 -4.96 5.88
C ALA A 94 8.85 -5.28 6.35
N ASN A 95 8.94 -6.09 7.39
CA ASN A 95 10.19 -6.62 7.90
C ASN A 95 10.00 -8.11 8.20
N ALA A 96 10.79 -8.97 7.55
CA ALA A 96 10.79 -10.40 7.79
C ALA A 96 11.61 -10.74 9.03
N LEU A 97 11.10 -11.65 9.86
CA LEU A 97 11.83 -12.14 11.04
C LEU A 97 12.80 -13.27 10.66
N ASP A 98 12.54 -13.98 9.57
CA ASP A 98 13.46 -14.97 8.99
C ASP A 98 13.79 -14.58 7.54
N ARG A 99 15.07 -14.45 7.22
CA ARG A 99 15.56 -14.10 5.88
C ARG A 99 15.48 -15.28 4.90
N ASN A 100 15.58 -16.51 5.42
CA ASN A 100 15.55 -17.72 4.60
C ASN A 100 14.12 -18.06 4.19
N ASP A 101 13.15 -17.72 5.05
CA ASP A 101 11.71 -17.79 4.74
C ASP A 101 11.02 -16.48 5.14
N PRO A 102 11.10 -15.46 4.27
CA PRO A 102 10.59 -14.12 4.60
C PRO A 102 9.10 -14.07 4.91
N LEU A 103 8.33 -15.06 4.47
CA LEU A 103 6.90 -15.12 4.68
C LEU A 103 6.51 -15.90 5.92
N ALA A 104 7.40 -16.73 6.46
CA ALA A 104 7.11 -17.52 7.68
C ALA A 104 6.60 -16.64 8.80
N CYS A 105 7.25 -15.49 9.02
CA CYS A 105 6.78 -14.49 9.97
C CYS A 105 7.23 -13.09 9.53
N THR A 106 6.25 -12.19 9.32
CA THR A 106 6.51 -10.83 8.85
C THR A 106 5.77 -9.81 9.71
N VAL A 107 6.49 -8.78 10.16
CA VAL A 107 5.89 -7.60 10.77
C VAL A 107 5.59 -6.58 9.66
N LEU A 108 4.33 -6.19 9.56
CA LEU A 108 3.84 -5.17 8.65
C LEU A 108 3.49 -3.93 9.46
N THR A 109 3.84 -2.75 8.96
CA THR A 109 3.39 -1.49 9.54
C THR A 109 2.67 -0.64 8.50
N PHE A 110 1.64 0.05 8.96
CA PHE A 110 0.79 0.90 8.14
C PHE A 110 0.64 2.26 8.84
N ALA A 111 1.21 3.28 8.24
CA ALA A 111 1.00 4.65 8.70
C ALA A 111 0.03 5.34 7.75
N ARG A 112 -1.14 5.76 8.28
CA ARG A 112 -2.11 6.53 7.50
C ARG A 112 -1.45 7.82 7.05
N ILE A 113 -1.55 8.14 5.78
CA ILE A 113 -1.10 9.41 5.26
C ILE A 113 -2.20 10.41 5.55
N GLN A 114 -2.01 11.21 6.61
CA GLN A 114 -2.95 12.28 6.96
C GLN A 114 -2.85 13.40 5.93
N GLU A 115 -4.00 14.01 5.63
CA GLU A 115 -4.23 15.00 4.57
C GLU A 115 -3.53 16.38 4.75
N ALA A 116 -2.40 16.46 5.44
CA ALA A 116 -1.60 17.69 5.46
C ALA A 116 -0.92 17.97 4.11
N VAL A 117 -0.85 17.00 3.23
CA VAL A 117 -0.57 17.16 1.80
C VAL A 117 -1.84 16.70 1.09
N GLN A 118 -2.48 17.62 0.36
CA GLN A 118 -3.68 17.32 -0.45
C GLN A 118 -3.35 16.26 -1.49
N PHE A 119 -3.44 14.98 -1.10
CA PHE A 119 -3.37 13.90 -2.07
C PHE A 119 -4.69 13.82 -2.78
N PRO A 120 -4.68 13.98 -4.08
CA PRO A 120 -5.89 13.74 -4.83
C PRO A 120 -6.25 12.26 -4.70
N THR A 121 -7.49 11.97 -4.35
CA THR A 121 -8.02 10.61 -4.40
C THR A 121 -7.85 10.08 -5.82
N LEU A 122 -7.04 9.04 -5.97
CA LEU A 122 -6.80 8.41 -7.26
C LEU A 122 -7.75 7.23 -7.45
N THR A 123 -8.40 7.19 -8.61
CA THR A 123 -9.08 5.99 -9.06
C THR A 123 -8.04 4.88 -9.31
N LYS A 124 -8.47 3.62 -9.32
CA LYS A 124 -7.62 2.47 -9.66
C LYS A 124 -6.83 2.70 -10.96
N ARG A 125 -7.51 3.19 -12.00
CA ARG A 125 -6.89 3.45 -13.31
C ARG A 125 -5.85 4.57 -13.26
N GLU A 126 -6.11 5.64 -12.54
CA GLU A 126 -5.16 6.73 -12.34
C GLU A 126 -3.90 6.25 -11.59
N ARG A 127 -4.10 5.39 -10.59
CA ARG A 127 -3.00 4.76 -9.86
C ARG A 127 -2.14 3.88 -10.74
N ASP A 128 -2.75 2.98 -11.53
CA ASP A 128 -2.03 2.09 -12.44
C ASP A 128 -1.18 2.89 -13.43
N VAL A 129 -1.71 4.01 -13.92
CA VAL A 129 -0.97 4.92 -14.83
C VAL A 129 0.18 5.62 -14.12
N VAL A 130 -0.02 6.17 -12.90
CA VAL A 130 1.08 6.82 -12.14
C VAL A 130 2.20 5.84 -11.86
N LEU A 131 1.91 4.62 -11.44
CA LEU A 131 2.91 3.58 -11.18
C LEU A 131 3.69 3.21 -12.46
N GLY A 132 3.00 3.12 -13.60
CA GLY A 132 3.65 2.92 -14.89
C GLY A 132 4.58 4.08 -15.27
N LEU A 133 4.14 5.32 -15.09
CA LEU A 133 4.94 6.53 -15.34
C LEU A 133 6.17 6.60 -14.42
N ARG A 134 6.02 6.28 -13.15
CA ARG A 134 7.11 6.21 -12.17
C ARG A 134 8.17 5.18 -12.58
N SER A 135 7.75 4.05 -13.14
CA SER A 135 8.66 3.04 -13.68
C SER A 135 9.31 3.44 -15.01
N GLY A 136 9.16 4.69 -15.47
CA GLY A 136 9.72 5.19 -16.71
C GLY A 136 9.03 4.67 -17.99
N ARG A 137 7.85 4.06 -17.87
CA ARG A 137 7.11 3.51 -19.01
C ARG A 137 6.44 4.61 -19.83
N THR A 138 6.44 4.42 -21.14
CA THR A 138 5.73 5.32 -22.07
C THR A 138 4.22 5.06 -22.01
N SER A 139 3.41 6.05 -22.41
CA SER A 139 1.96 5.88 -22.52
C SER A 139 1.56 4.69 -23.40
N LYS A 140 2.36 4.38 -24.44
CA LYS A 140 2.13 3.23 -25.32
C LYS A 140 2.32 1.91 -24.59
N HIS A 141 3.38 1.79 -23.75
CA HIS A 141 3.63 0.60 -22.95
C HIS A 141 2.56 0.42 -21.88
N ILE A 142 2.20 1.49 -21.17
CA ILE A 142 1.13 1.45 -20.16
C ILE A 142 -0.20 1.04 -20.78
N ALA A 143 -0.53 1.58 -21.96
CA ALA A 143 -1.73 1.24 -22.69
C ALA A 143 -1.80 -0.26 -23.05
N ALA A 144 -0.69 -0.81 -23.56
CA ALA A 144 -0.60 -2.23 -23.88
C ALA A 144 -0.78 -3.14 -22.66
N GLU A 145 -0.15 -2.79 -21.53
CA GLU A 145 -0.28 -3.56 -20.28
C GLU A 145 -1.69 -3.54 -19.68
N LEU A 146 -2.35 -2.39 -19.77
CA LEU A 146 -3.68 -2.21 -19.19
C LEU A 146 -4.81 -2.58 -20.13
N GLY A 147 -4.49 -3.02 -21.37
CA GLY A 147 -5.49 -3.33 -22.40
C GLY A 147 -6.29 -2.10 -22.85
N LEU A 148 -5.65 -0.93 -22.91
CA LEU A 148 -6.28 0.35 -23.22
C LEU A 148 -5.68 1.00 -24.47
N SER A 149 -6.37 2.03 -25.00
CA SER A 149 -5.80 2.87 -26.04
C SER A 149 -4.79 3.87 -25.45
N THR A 150 -3.79 4.27 -26.23
CA THR A 150 -2.84 5.32 -25.85
C THR A 150 -3.58 6.63 -25.54
N ARG A 151 -4.65 6.94 -26.27
CA ARG A 151 -5.48 8.12 -26.03
C ARG A 151 -6.12 8.07 -24.64
N THR A 152 -6.60 6.92 -24.20
CA THR A 152 -7.14 6.76 -22.84
C THR A 152 -6.09 7.04 -21.78
N ILE A 153 -4.83 6.63 -22.00
CA ILE A 153 -3.74 6.90 -21.08
C ILE A 153 -3.42 8.40 -21.04
N GLU A 154 -3.39 9.08 -22.18
CA GLU A 154 -3.17 10.53 -22.23
C GLU A 154 -4.31 11.31 -21.52
N ASP A 155 -5.56 10.88 -21.65
CA ASP A 155 -6.69 11.47 -20.92
C ASP A 155 -6.55 11.26 -19.40
N VAL A 156 -6.04 10.10 -18.98
CA VAL A 156 -5.74 9.84 -17.56
C VAL A 156 -4.59 10.73 -17.09
N ARG A 157 -3.51 10.87 -17.88
CA ARG A 157 -2.39 11.78 -17.56
C ARG A 157 -2.84 13.22 -17.39
N ALA A 158 -3.70 13.72 -18.28
CA ALA A 158 -4.25 15.07 -18.17
C ALA A 158 -5.04 15.27 -16.85
N ARG A 159 -5.82 14.26 -16.44
CA ARG A 159 -6.52 14.29 -15.14
C ARG A 159 -5.56 14.25 -13.96
N LEU A 160 -4.50 13.47 -14.03
CA LEU A 160 -3.45 13.41 -13.01
C LEU A 160 -2.75 14.76 -12.85
N LEU A 161 -2.37 15.42 -13.95
CA LEU A 161 -1.80 16.78 -13.90
C LEU A 161 -2.71 17.75 -13.13
N LYS A 162 -4.02 17.75 -13.45
CA LYS A 162 -5.01 18.55 -12.73
C LYS A 162 -5.11 18.18 -11.25
N LYS A 163 -5.21 16.90 -10.93
CA LYS A 163 -5.37 16.41 -9.55
C LYS A 163 -4.16 16.74 -8.68
N PHE A 164 -2.95 16.59 -9.21
CA PHE A 164 -1.72 16.88 -8.50
C PHE A 164 -1.32 18.37 -8.58
N GLN A 165 -2.10 19.20 -9.27
CA GLN A 165 -1.75 20.61 -9.53
C GLN A 165 -0.30 20.69 -10.05
N ALA A 166 0.02 19.89 -11.05
CA ALA A 166 1.34 19.73 -11.62
C ALA A 166 1.33 20.23 -13.09
N ALA A 167 2.40 20.87 -13.51
CA ALA A 167 2.56 21.33 -14.89
C ALA A 167 3.05 20.19 -15.80
N THR A 168 3.79 19.24 -15.25
CA THR A 168 4.41 18.15 -16.00
C THR A 168 4.16 16.77 -15.37
N THR A 169 4.24 15.73 -16.18
CA THR A 169 4.17 14.33 -15.70
C THR A 169 5.29 14.02 -14.71
N ASN A 170 6.48 14.59 -14.90
CA ASN A 170 7.60 14.40 -13.96
C ASN A 170 7.30 15.00 -12.60
N GLU A 171 6.59 16.13 -12.54
CA GLU A 171 6.12 16.70 -11.27
C GLU A 171 5.07 15.80 -10.60
N VAL A 172 4.16 15.18 -11.37
CA VAL A 172 3.22 14.19 -10.82
C VAL A 172 3.99 13.04 -10.19
N VAL A 173 4.97 12.49 -10.90
CA VAL A 173 5.81 11.40 -10.40
C VAL A 173 6.62 11.85 -9.19
N ALA A 174 7.24 13.02 -9.22
CA ALA A 174 8.02 13.57 -8.10
C ALA A 174 7.15 13.78 -6.86
N LYS A 175 5.98 14.42 -6.99
CA LYS A 175 5.01 14.57 -5.91
C LYS A 175 4.53 13.21 -5.39
N PHE A 176 4.29 12.25 -6.26
CA PHE A 176 3.93 10.89 -5.88
C PHE A 176 5.07 10.19 -5.14
N THR A 177 6.34 10.39 -5.54
CA THR A 177 7.52 9.77 -4.93
C THR A 177 7.96 10.46 -3.63
N SER A 178 7.81 11.80 -3.52
CA SER A 178 8.10 12.52 -2.26
C SER A 178 7.21 12.09 -1.10
N LEU A 179 6.16 11.30 -1.38
CA LEU A 179 5.30 10.68 -0.40
C LEU A 179 5.91 9.40 0.19
N GLU A 180 6.90 8.84 -0.50
CA GLU A 180 7.60 7.62 -0.10
C GLU A 180 8.83 7.89 0.77
N SER A 181 9.29 9.14 0.81
CA SER A 181 10.43 9.58 1.63
C SER A 181 9.99 9.98 3.02
#